data_f30d6dc2460d231660894f9bc34f6126
#
_entry.id   f30d6dc2460d231660894f9bc34f6126
#
_cell.length_a   1.000
_cell.length_b   1.000
_cell.length_c   1.000
_cell.angle_alpha   90.00
_cell.angle_beta   90.00
_cell.angle_gamma   90.00
#
_symmetry.space_group_name_H-M   'P 1'
#
loop_
_entity.id
_entity.type
_entity.pdbx_description
1 polymer ?
#
loop_
_entity_poly.entity_id
_entity_poly.type
_entity_poly.pdbx_seq_one_letter_code
_entity_poly.pdbx_strand_id
1 'polypeptide(L)'
;MKTKKLIATGIATSMLLLALTGCGAGGNVFTFLMEYENFSFVEAMKYLADRAGIELPEQEYSKEAKERADLKATILEMNRLAAKYFYVQLKNERGFHAYRYLKDRQLSDEMILAFGLGYSNPYSDDLYKYLRGKGYSEELIRKAGLINTDERQGVYDKFWNRVMFPIMDVNNRVIGFGGRVMGDGKPKYLNSPETVVFDKSRNLYGLNRARTSRKPYLLLCEGYMDVISLHQAGFTNAVASLGTALTAGHASLIKRYVKEVYLTYDSDDAGTRAALRAVPILREAGISAKVIRMDPYKDPDEFIKNLGAEEYEKRIQAARNGFMFSLEMLEREFDMHSPEGKTEFFREVSRRLLTFEDELERNNYIEAVATAYRISRDSLDKMVAKTAVSAGMARPVVRPKRADGVEKKKEDGIHLSQKALLTWMIEEERLFDQISNYISPGDFTEDLYRTVAELLYEQRKEGGLNPAKILNHFTGEEEHREVASLFNTRIRELHTKEEREQALRETILKVKASGIDYQTMNLDPTDMAGLQKLIEERRKLENL
;
A
#
# COMPACT_ATOMS: atom_id res chain seq x y z
N MET A 1 34.53 18.32 -32.51
CA MET A 1 33.58 17.25 -32.13
C MET A 1 34.21 16.05 -31.40
N LYS A 2 35.46 15.67 -31.62
CA LYS A 2 36.12 14.53 -30.95
C LYS A 2 36.50 14.78 -29.46
N THR A 3 36.82 16.00 -29.05
CA THR A 3 37.22 16.36 -27.68
C THR A 3 36.06 16.38 -26.69
N LYS A 4 34.84 16.72 -27.10
CA LYS A 4 33.67 16.72 -26.22
C LYS A 4 33.20 15.29 -25.86
N LYS A 5 33.42 14.29 -26.74
CA LYS A 5 33.12 12.88 -26.45
C LYS A 5 34.08 12.26 -25.40
N LEU A 6 35.34 12.68 -25.40
CA LEU A 6 36.32 12.14 -24.44
C LEU A 6 36.09 12.64 -23.01
N ILE A 7 35.60 13.87 -22.83
CA ILE A 7 35.32 14.44 -21.50
C ILE A 7 34.07 13.77 -20.90
N ALA A 8 33.05 13.51 -21.70
CA ALA A 8 31.84 12.80 -21.24
C ALA A 8 32.14 11.36 -20.81
N THR A 9 33.06 10.67 -21.50
CA THR A 9 33.49 9.30 -21.17
C THR A 9 34.37 9.28 -19.90
N GLY A 10 35.23 10.30 -19.69
CA GLY A 10 36.12 10.40 -18.52
C GLY A 10 35.37 10.67 -17.21
N ILE A 11 34.29 11.48 -17.25
CA ILE A 11 33.46 11.77 -16.08
C ILE A 11 32.58 10.56 -15.71
N ALA A 12 32.08 9.82 -16.68
CA ALA A 12 31.33 8.59 -16.45
C ALA A 12 32.20 7.49 -15.80
N THR A 13 33.49 7.41 -16.17
CA THR A 13 34.40 6.37 -15.63
C THR A 13 34.91 6.72 -14.22
N SER A 14 35.12 7.98 -13.88
CA SER A 14 35.57 8.36 -12.53
C SER A 14 34.44 8.33 -11.50
N MET A 15 33.15 8.52 -11.87
CA MET A 15 32.00 8.31 -10.99
C MET A 15 31.64 6.83 -10.81
N LEU A 16 32.00 5.95 -11.76
CA LEU A 16 31.76 4.52 -11.63
C LEU A 16 32.66 3.85 -10.56
N LEU A 17 33.81 4.44 -10.24
CA LEU A 17 34.73 3.91 -9.21
C LEU A 17 34.33 4.29 -7.77
N LEU A 18 33.52 5.32 -7.57
CA LEU A 18 33.05 5.74 -6.24
C LEU A 18 31.74 5.03 -5.80
N ALA A 19 31.08 4.29 -6.70
CA ALA A 19 29.85 3.55 -6.40
C ALA A 19 30.08 2.15 -5.82
N LEU A 20 31.33 1.74 -5.57
CA LEU A 20 31.67 0.38 -5.11
C LEU A 20 31.78 0.21 -3.58
N THR A 21 31.40 1.21 -2.80
CA THR A 21 31.41 1.07 -1.33
C THR A 21 30.08 1.51 -0.72
N GLY A 22 29.15 0.59 -0.55
CA GLY A 22 28.26 0.62 0.59
C GLY A 22 26.80 1.04 0.44
N CYS A 23 26.18 0.97 -0.75
CA CYS A 23 24.73 0.96 -0.88
C CYS A 23 24.34 0.06 -2.04
N GLY A 24 23.38 -0.83 -1.85
CA GLY A 24 22.90 -1.80 -2.86
C GLY A 24 22.19 -1.23 -4.09
N ALA A 25 22.46 0.03 -4.46
CA ALA A 25 21.92 0.69 -5.66
C ALA A 25 22.90 0.54 -6.82
N GLY A 26 22.69 -0.46 -7.67
CA GLY A 26 23.36 -0.61 -8.96
C GLY A 26 22.59 0.15 -10.04
N GLY A 27 23.25 1.02 -10.81
CA GLY A 27 22.62 1.74 -11.92
C GLY A 27 23.48 2.87 -12.49
N ASN A 28 22.93 3.60 -13.45
CA ASN A 28 23.56 4.77 -14.04
C ASN A 28 23.26 6.04 -13.21
N VAL A 29 23.84 7.18 -13.61
CA VAL A 29 23.68 8.47 -12.91
C VAL A 29 22.21 8.93 -12.84
N PHE A 30 21.38 8.55 -13.81
CA PHE A 30 19.93 8.81 -13.79
C PHE A 30 19.26 7.99 -12.69
N THR A 31 19.54 6.70 -12.61
CA THR A 31 19.03 5.81 -11.56
C THR A 31 19.44 6.33 -10.18
N PHE A 32 20.69 6.76 -10.01
CA PHE A 32 21.16 7.37 -8.76
C PHE A 32 20.35 8.60 -8.37
N LEU A 33 20.14 9.55 -9.30
CA LEU A 33 19.35 10.75 -9.02
C LEU A 33 17.87 10.43 -8.77
N MET A 34 17.31 9.45 -9.46
CA MET A 34 15.95 9.01 -9.24
C MET A 34 15.76 8.37 -7.87
N GLU A 35 16.73 7.58 -7.39
CA GLU A 35 16.67 6.88 -6.11
C GLU A 35 17.12 7.77 -4.94
N TYR A 36 18.18 8.56 -5.11
CA TYR A 36 18.76 9.37 -4.04
C TYR A 36 18.02 10.68 -3.83
N GLU A 37 17.70 11.41 -4.92
CA GLU A 37 16.99 12.70 -4.89
C GLU A 37 15.49 12.57 -5.10
N ASN A 38 14.99 11.34 -5.31
CA ASN A 38 13.59 11.06 -5.66
C ASN A 38 13.13 11.86 -6.90
N PHE A 39 14.00 12.01 -7.90
CA PHE A 39 13.65 12.63 -9.15
C PHE A 39 12.88 11.68 -10.07
N SER A 40 11.94 12.19 -10.86
CA SER A 40 11.49 11.47 -12.05
C SER A 40 12.61 11.44 -13.10
N PHE A 41 12.54 10.52 -14.06
CA PHE A 41 13.52 10.46 -15.16
C PHE A 41 13.66 11.80 -15.88
N VAL A 42 12.56 12.50 -16.13
CA VAL A 42 12.58 13.83 -16.79
C VAL A 42 13.25 14.89 -15.91
N GLU A 43 13.04 14.86 -14.60
CA GLU A 43 13.71 15.77 -13.66
C GLU A 43 15.20 15.48 -13.58
N ALA A 44 15.58 14.21 -13.48
CA ALA A 44 16.99 13.79 -13.50
C ALA A 44 17.69 14.20 -14.82
N MET A 45 17.00 14.04 -15.96
CA MET A 45 17.49 14.43 -17.27
C MET A 45 17.71 15.96 -17.35
N LYS A 46 16.74 16.76 -16.92
CA LYS A 46 16.86 18.22 -16.90
C LYS A 46 17.99 18.68 -15.98
N TYR A 47 18.05 18.13 -14.77
CA TYR A 47 19.11 18.45 -13.80
C TYR A 47 20.51 18.17 -14.35
N LEU A 48 20.70 17.01 -15.00
CA LEU A 48 21.98 16.64 -15.59
C LEU A 48 22.31 17.49 -16.82
N ALA A 49 21.32 17.82 -17.64
CA ALA A 49 21.49 18.69 -18.79
C ALA A 49 21.93 20.09 -18.38
N ASP A 50 21.25 20.70 -17.39
CA ASP A 50 21.61 22.02 -16.84
C ASP A 50 23.03 22.00 -16.26
N ARG A 51 23.37 20.96 -15.48
CA ARG A 51 24.70 20.82 -14.90
C ARG A 51 25.81 20.59 -15.92
N ALA A 52 25.50 19.92 -17.02
CA ALA A 52 26.44 19.64 -18.11
C ALA A 52 26.49 20.77 -19.16
N GLY A 53 25.67 21.80 -19.04
CA GLY A 53 25.53 22.87 -20.02
C GLY A 53 25.03 22.33 -21.38
N ILE A 54 24.21 21.27 -21.37
CA ILE A 54 23.64 20.67 -22.57
C ILE A 54 22.24 21.22 -22.72
N GLU A 55 21.99 21.92 -23.82
CA GLU A 55 20.64 22.30 -24.20
C GLU A 55 19.89 21.05 -24.68
N LEU A 56 18.80 20.70 -23.98
CA LEU A 56 17.91 19.64 -24.42
C LEU A 56 17.19 20.11 -25.67
N PRO A 57 16.94 19.21 -26.67
CA PRO A 57 16.20 19.57 -27.88
C PRO A 57 14.87 20.22 -27.47
N GLU A 58 14.60 21.41 -27.96
CA GLU A 58 13.27 22.03 -27.84
C GLU A 58 12.28 21.11 -28.57
N GLN A 59 11.31 20.56 -27.84
CA GLN A 59 10.14 20.01 -28.50
C GLN A 59 9.47 21.20 -29.22
N GLU A 60 9.12 21.05 -30.47
CA GLU A 60 8.26 22.02 -31.19
C GLU A 60 6.92 22.08 -30.47
N TYR A 61 6.81 22.97 -29.51
CA TYR A 61 5.56 23.24 -28.81
C TYR A 61 4.65 24.05 -29.74
N SER A 62 3.36 23.70 -29.75
CA SER A 62 2.35 24.58 -30.36
C SER A 62 2.44 25.96 -29.73
N LYS A 63 2.06 27.02 -30.45
CA LYS A 63 2.06 28.40 -29.94
C LYS A 63 1.38 28.51 -28.57
N GLU A 64 0.26 27.79 -28.40
CA GLU A 64 -0.51 27.75 -27.15
C GLU A 64 0.27 27.08 -26.00
N ALA A 65 1.05 26.04 -26.29
CA ALA A 65 1.88 25.37 -25.29
C ALA A 65 3.02 26.28 -24.82
N LYS A 66 3.60 27.08 -25.73
CA LYS A 66 4.63 28.07 -25.39
C LYS A 66 4.05 29.20 -24.55
N GLU A 67 2.93 29.77 -24.95
CA GLU A 67 2.22 30.83 -24.19
C GLU A 67 1.85 30.34 -22.76
N ARG A 68 1.42 29.09 -22.64
CA ARG A 68 1.12 28.46 -21.34
C ARG A 68 2.38 28.26 -20.48
N ALA A 69 3.51 27.89 -21.08
CA ALA A 69 4.80 27.75 -20.40
C ALA A 69 5.30 29.10 -19.89
N ASP A 70 5.23 30.14 -20.73
CA ASP A 70 5.62 31.50 -20.38
C ASP A 70 4.74 32.08 -19.26
N LEU A 71 3.44 31.82 -19.30
CA LEU A 71 2.52 32.20 -18.23
C LEU A 71 2.87 31.49 -16.90
N LYS A 72 3.19 30.19 -16.94
CA LYS A 72 3.64 29.45 -15.75
C LYS A 72 4.91 30.04 -15.17
N ALA A 73 5.91 30.31 -16.00
CA ALA A 73 7.18 30.90 -15.57
C ALA A 73 6.96 32.26 -14.93
N THR A 74 6.12 33.11 -15.54
CA THR A 74 5.77 34.43 -15.03
C THR A 74 5.06 34.35 -13.67
N ILE A 75 4.09 33.45 -13.50
CA ILE A 75 3.37 33.29 -12.24
C ILE A 75 4.30 32.76 -11.14
N LEU A 76 5.18 31.80 -11.45
CA LEU A 76 6.18 31.30 -10.48
C LEU A 76 7.12 32.41 -10.00
N GLU A 77 7.61 33.24 -10.91
CA GLU A 77 8.45 34.38 -10.56
C GLU A 77 7.70 35.40 -9.69
N MET A 78 6.45 35.69 -10.04
CA MET A 78 5.59 36.59 -9.27
C MET A 78 5.33 36.04 -7.86
N ASN A 79 5.03 34.74 -7.73
CA ASN A 79 4.87 34.09 -6.43
C ASN A 79 6.16 34.14 -5.60
N ARG A 80 7.32 33.97 -6.23
CA ARG A 80 8.64 34.11 -5.56
C ARG A 80 8.83 35.53 -5.01
N LEU A 81 8.47 36.55 -5.77
CA LEU A 81 8.53 37.93 -5.34
C LEU A 81 7.54 38.23 -4.20
N ALA A 82 6.32 37.70 -4.29
CA ALA A 82 5.29 37.85 -3.26
C ALA A 82 5.75 37.15 -1.94
N ALA A 83 6.33 35.95 -2.02
CA ALA A 83 6.87 35.25 -0.85
C ALA A 83 8.00 36.06 -0.17
N LYS A 84 8.92 36.61 -0.97
CA LYS A 84 9.97 37.49 -0.46
C LYS A 84 9.39 38.75 0.18
N TYR A 85 8.38 39.35 -0.44
CA TYR A 85 7.67 40.49 0.10
C TYR A 85 7.07 40.18 1.47
N PHE A 86 6.30 39.13 1.58
CA PHE A 86 5.67 38.71 2.84
C PHE A 86 6.71 38.39 3.94
N TYR A 87 7.82 37.75 3.59
CA TYR A 87 8.90 37.47 4.54
C TYR A 87 9.52 38.77 5.10
N VAL A 88 9.76 39.76 4.23
CA VAL A 88 10.26 41.08 4.65
C VAL A 88 9.26 41.80 5.53
N GLN A 89 7.97 41.72 5.21
CA GLN A 89 6.91 42.32 6.06
C GLN A 89 6.86 41.70 7.45
N LEU A 90 7.09 40.40 7.58
CA LEU A 90 7.14 39.72 8.89
C LEU A 90 8.27 40.25 9.78
N LYS A 91 9.40 40.64 9.19
CA LYS A 91 10.58 41.14 9.91
C LYS A 91 10.54 42.65 10.18
N ASN A 92 9.59 43.37 9.62
CA ASN A 92 9.40 44.80 9.84
C ASN A 92 8.59 45.08 11.11
N GLU A 93 8.63 46.33 11.59
CA GLU A 93 7.85 46.76 12.77
C GLU A 93 6.34 46.45 12.63
N ARG A 94 5.80 46.63 11.44
CA ARG A 94 4.38 46.34 11.15
C ARG A 94 4.02 44.85 11.30
N GLY A 95 4.97 43.96 11.07
CA GLY A 95 4.79 42.52 11.16
C GLY A 95 5.12 41.94 12.55
N PHE A 96 5.60 42.78 13.50
CA PHE A 96 6.09 42.32 14.80
C PHE A 96 5.04 41.49 15.57
N HIS A 97 3.78 41.85 15.52
CA HIS A 97 2.70 41.08 16.16
C HIS A 97 2.51 39.68 15.55
N ALA A 98 2.68 39.56 14.22
CA ALA A 98 2.63 38.27 13.53
C ALA A 98 3.87 37.43 13.82
N TYR A 99 5.06 38.07 13.89
CA TYR A 99 6.26 37.39 14.33
C TYR A 99 6.15 36.91 15.77
N ARG A 100 5.66 37.74 16.70
CA ARG A 100 5.40 37.34 18.10
C ARG A 100 4.43 36.15 18.15
N TYR A 101 3.34 36.19 17.40
CA TYR A 101 2.41 35.05 17.31
C TYR A 101 3.12 33.74 16.94
N LEU A 102 4.06 33.76 15.97
CA LEU A 102 4.85 32.56 15.60
C LEU A 102 5.77 32.12 16.75
N LYS A 103 6.36 33.07 17.47
CA LYS A 103 7.21 32.78 18.65
C LYS A 103 6.38 32.23 19.83
N ASP A 104 5.17 32.76 20.06
CA ASP A 104 4.23 32.26 21.08
C ASP A 104 3.78 30.84 20.72
N ARG A 105 3.74 30.50 19.44
CA ARG A 105 3.54 29.15 18.95
C ARG A 105 4.83 28.30 19.01
N GLN A 106 5.89 28.78 19.67
CA GLN A 106 7.16 28.12 19.89
C GLN A 106 7.96 27.79 18.63
N LEU A 107 7.72 28.48 17.52
CA LEU A 107 8.51 28.27 16.30
C LEU A 107 9.88 28.93 16.42
N SER A 108 10.93 28.21 16.02
CA SER A 108 12.29 28.74 15.94
C SER A 108 12.45 29.64 14.70
N ASP A 109 13.47 30.52 14.74
CA ASP A 109 13.76 31.38 13.58
C ASP A 109 14.23 30.58 12.37
N GLU A 110 14.89 29.44 12.61
CA GLU A 110 15.29 28.49 11.58
C GLU A 110 14.06 27.91 10.86
N MET A 111 13.01 27.54 11.59
CA MET A 111 11.78 27.03 10.98
C MET A 111 11.00 28.12 10.25
N ILE A 112 10.93 29.33 10.82
CA ILE A 112 10.31 30.48 10.16
C ILE A 112 11.00 30.77 8.82
N LEU A 113 12.33 30.77 8.79
CA LEU A 113 13.11 30.93 7.56
C LEU A 113 12.97 29.73 6.62
N ALA A 114 13.09 28.52 7.16
CA ALA A 114 13.07 27.28 6.39
C ALA A 114 11.76 27.08 5.62
N PHE A 115 10.63 27.45 6.21
CA PHE A 115 9.31 27.40 5.57
C PHE A 115 8.94 28.73 4.86
N GLY A 116 9.80 29.75 4.94
CA GLY A 116 9.60 31.04 4.30
C GLY A 116 8.38 31.78 4.82
N LEU A 117 8.05 31.60 6.12
CA LEU A 117 6.85 32.22 6.70
C LEU A 117 6.90 33.73 6.59
N GLY A 118 5.78 34.36 6.31
CA GLY A 118 5.67 35.77 6.07
C GLY A 118 4.45 36.39 6.75
N TYR A 119 4.28 37.69 6.49
CA TYR A 119 3.10 38.42 6.93
C TYR A 119 2.57 39.28 5.80
N SER A 120 1.27 39.29 5.62
CA SER A 120 0.56 40.21 4.76
C SER A 120 -0.07 41.32 5.60
N ASN A 121 0.27 42.57 5.29
CA ASN A 121 -0.17 43.76 6.02
C ASN A 121 -1.69 43.87 6.14
N PRO A 122 -2.22 44.68 7.09
CA PRO A 122 -3.65 44.90 7.21
C PRO A 122 -4.26 45.78 6.09
N TYR A 123 -3.42 46.34 5.21
CA TYR A 123 -3.86 47.13 4.07
C TYR A 123 -4.20 46.23 2.87
N SER A 124 -5.30 46.58 2.21
CA SER A 124 -5.89 45.71 1.20
C SER A 124 -5.25 45.79 -0.20
N ASP A 125 -4.21 46.58 -0.40
CA ASP A 125 -3.59 46.80 -1.73
C ASP A 125 -2.06 46.90 -1.74
N ASP A 126 -1.41 46.56 -0.62
CA ASP A 126 0.05 46.69 -0.46
C ASP A 126 0.82 45.74 -1.41
N LEU A 127 0.43 44.47 -1.51
CA LEU A 127 1.05 43.54 -2.43
C LEU A 127 0.75 43.91 -3.88
N TYR A 128 -0.49 44.31 -4.18
CA TYR A 128 -0.87 44.76 -5.50
C TYR A 128 0.00 45.91 -5.98
N LYS A 129 0.15 46.96 -5.18
CA LYS A 129 1.04 48.11 -5.48
C LYS A 129 2.48 47.69 -5.69
N TYR A 130 2.97 46.79 -4.84
CA TYR A 130 4.34 46.26 -4.96
C TYR A 130 4.57 45.54 -6.30
N LEU A 131 3.65 44.64 -6.68
CA LEU A 131 3.75 43.90 -7.93
C LEU A 131 3.55 44.75 -9.17
N ARG A 132 2.62 45.75 -9.11
CA ARG A 132 2.48 46.75 -10.16
C ARG A 132 3.75 47.56 -10.36
N GLY A 133 4.42 47.95 -9.27
CA GLY A 133 5.72 48.62 -9.30
C GLY A 133 6.86 47.75 -9.87
N LYS A 134 6.70 46.41 -9.92
CA LYS A 134 7.59 45.49 -10.61
C LYS A 134 7.24 45.26 -12.09
N GLY A 135 6.21 45.92 -12.61
CA GLY A 135 5.82 45.88 -14.01
C GLY A 135 4.79 44.81 -14.37
N TYR A 136 4.24 44.08 -13.39
CA TYR A 136 3.19 43.10 -13.69
C TYR A 136 1.85 43.75 -13.96
N SER A 137 1.13 43.25 -14.97
CA SER A 137 -0.23 43.73 -15.25
C SER A 137 -1.21 43.20 -14.20
N GLU A 138 -2.31 43.92 -13.98
CA GLU A 138 -3.38 43.49 -13.08
C GLU A 138 -3.93 42.12 -13.46
N GLU A 139 -4.10 41.84 -14.75
CA GLU A 139 -4.59 40.58 -15.27
C GLU A 139 -3.66 39.39 -14.86
N LEU A 140 -2.33 39.59 -14.96
CA LEU A 140 -1.37 38.56 -14.54
C LEU A 140 -1.40 38.33 -13.03
N ILE A 141 -1.50 39.39 -12.22
CA ILE A 141 -1.58 39.27 -10.75
C ILE A 141 -2.88 38.55 -10.35
N ARG A 142 -3.98 38.81 -11.06
CA ARG A 142 -5.25 38.11 -10.86
C ARG A 142 -5.15 36.62 -11.28
N LYS A 143 -4.53 36.31 -12.41
CA LYS A 143 -4.26 34.92 -12.86
C LYS A 143 -3.38 34.17 -11.88
N ALA A 144 -2.51 34.85 -11.14
CA ALA A 144 -1.72 34.27 -10.07
C ALA A 144 -2.53 34.02 -8.77
N GLY A 145 -3.76 34.52 -8.69
CA GLY A 145 -4.63 34.39 -7.53
C GLY A 145 -4.17 35.20 -6.31
N LEU A 146 -3.43 36.28 -6.52
CA LEU A 146 -2.90 37.17 -5.48
C LEU A 146 -3.81 38.33 -5.14
N ILE A 147 -4.73 38.70 -6.05
CA ILE A 147 -5.73 39.77 -5.88
C ILE A 147 -7.13 39.27 -6.22
N ASN A 148 -8.12 39.97 -5.68
CA ASN A 148 -9.51 39.87 -6.07
C ASN A 148 -9.97 41.22 -6.64
N THR A 149 -11.08 41.19 -7.34
CA THR A 149 -11.75 42.41 -7.86
C THR A 149 -13.19 42.39 -7.40
N ASP A 150 -13.65 43.51 -6.85
CA ASP A 150 -15.03 43.74 -6.46
C ASP A 150 -15.54 45.01 -7.13
N GLU A 151 -16.80 45.04 -7.56
CA GLU A 151 -17.39 46.20 -8.27
C GLU A 151 -17.43 47.47 -7.42
N ARG A 152 -17.49 47.35 -6.08
CA ARG A 152 -17.58 48.49 -5.16
C ARG A 152 -16.24 48.87 -4.54
N GLN A 153 -15.36 47.86 -4.30
CA GLN A 153 -14.08 48.09 -3.61
C GLN A 153 -12.90 48.20 -4.59
N GLY A 154 -13.12 47.87 -5.87
CA GLY A 154 -12.04 47.80 -6.85
C GLY A 154 -11.14 46.60 -6.66
N VAL A 155 -9.84 46.76 -6.93
CA VAL A 155 -8.82 45.70 -6.80
C VAL A 155 -8.26 45.69 -5.39
N TYR A 156 -8.20 44.52 -4.77
CA TYR A 156 -7.64 44.35 -3.44
C TYR A 156 -6.85 43.02 -3.33
N ASP A 157 -5.90 43.02 -2.41
CA ASP A 157 -5.08 41.82 -2.12
C ASP A 157 -5.96 40.67 -1.61
N LYS A 158 -5.74 39.47 -2.12
CA LYS A 158 -6.46 38.30 -1.65
C LYS A 158 -6.15 37.98 -0.18
N PHE A 159 -4.90 38.19 0.21
CA PHE A 159 -4.42 37.97 1.56
C PHE A 159 -4.12 39.34 2.20
N TRP A 160 -4.74 39.64 3.31
CA TRP A 160 -4.46 40.81 4.11
C TRP A 160 -4.64 40.48 5.60
N ASN A 161 -3.83 41.09 6.45
CA ASN A 161 -3.74 40.82 7.88
C ASN A 161 -3.61 39.29 8.21
N ARG A 162 -2.65 38.64 7.55
CA ARG A 162 -2.46 37.19 7.68
C ARG A 162 -0.99 36.81 7.83
N VAL A 163 -0.73 35.83 8.70
CA VAL A 163 0.52 35.04 8.63
C VAL A 163 0.47 34.21 7.35
N MET A 164 1.52 34.27 6.56
CA MET A 164 1.60 33.66 5.25
C MET A 164 2.47 32.41 5.26
N PHE A 165 1.97 31.35 4.64
CA PHE A 165 2.60 30.05 4.47
C PHE A 165 2.79 29.82 2.96
N PRO A 166 4.01 30.02 2.43
CA PRO A 166 4.27 29.71 1.03
C PRO A 166 4.09 28.21 0.78
N ILE A 167 3.31 27.87 -0.24
CA ILE A 167 3.11 26.49 -0.71
C ILE A 167 4.12 26.26 -1.82
N MET A 168 4.98 25.25 -1.65
CA MET A 168 6.04 24.93 -2.60
C MET A 168 5.75 23.62 -3.33
N ASP A 169 6.10 23.56 -4.61
CA ASP A 169 6.18 22.30 -5.35
C ASP A 169 7.43 21.49 -4.93
N VAL A 170 7.55 20.27 -5.42
CA VAL A 170 8.70 19.39 -5.12
C VAL A 170 10.07 19.99 -5.50
N ASN A 171 10.11 21.00 -6.37
CA ASN A 171 11.32 21.70 -6.78
C ASN A 171 11.57 23.00 -6.01
N ASN A 172 10.93 23.19 -4.87
CA ASN A 172 11.03 24.39 -4.03
C ASN A 172 10.56 25.71 -4.71
N ARG A 173 9.71 25.63 -5.75
CA ARG A 173 9.12 26.79 -6.37
C ARG A 173 7.81 27.14 -5.67
N VAL A 174 7.60 28.42 -5.36
CA VAL A 174 6.36 28.87 -4.72
C VAL A 174 5.23 28.84 -5.73
N ILE A 175 4.25 27.96 -5.51
CA ILE A 175 3.11 27.74 -6.40
C ILE A 175 1.83 28.41 -5.89
N GLY A 176 1.77 28.77 -4.61
CA GLY A 176 0.63 29.42 -3.98
C GLY A 176 0.92 29.75 -2.52
N PHE A 177 -0.12 30.12 -1.79
CA PHE A 177 -0.02 30.54 -0.40
C PHE A 177 -1.21 30.03 0.41
N GLY A 178 -0.94 29.71 1.68
CA GLY A 178 -1.91 29.69 2.75
C GLY A 178 -1.78 30.96 3.59
N GLY A 179 -2.88 31.44 4.14
CA GLY A 179 -2.86 32.63 4.98
C GLY A 179 -3.74 32.45 6.23
N ARG A 180 -3.14 32.48 7.44
CA ARG A 180 -3.88 32.47 8.70
C ARG A 180 -4.17 33.89 9.17
N VAL A 181 -5.45 34.21 9.37
CA VAL A 181 -5.85 35.56 9.81
C VAL A 181 -5.30 35.88 11.20
N MET A 182 -4.88 37.13 11.36
CA MET A 182 -4.54 37.70 12.66
C MET A 182 -5.78 38.34 13.27
N GLY A 183 -6.14 37.93 14.49
CA GLY A 183 -7.39 38.33 15.16
C GLY A 183 -8.59 37.46 14.75
N ASP A 184 -9.80 38.01 14.88
CA ASP A 184 -11.08 37.28 14.78
C ASP A 184 -11.67 37.20 13.38
N GLY A 185 -10.90 37.55 12.36
CA GLY A 185 -11.32 37.50 10.96
C GLY A 185 -11.67 36.09 10.47
N LYS A 186 -12.60 35.99 9.54
CA LYS A 186 -12.98 34.73 8.88
C LYS A 186 -12.67 34.79 7.36
N PRO A 187 -12.30 33.65 6.76
CA PRO A 187 -12.00 32.35 7.35
C PRO A 187 -10.66 32.36 8.12
N LYS A 188 -10.53 31.50 9.15
CA LYS A 188 -9.29 31.36 9.95
C LYS A 188 -8.08 31.05 9.04
N TYR A 189 -8.23 30.12 8.10
CA TYR A 189 -7.25 29.84 7.04
C TYR A 189 -7.86 30.11 5.67
N LEU A 190 -7.10 30.74 4.81
CA LEU A 190 -7.44 31.01 3.42
C LEU A 190 -6.32 30.52 2.52
N ASN A 191 -6.64 29.78 1.47
CA ASN A 191 -5.66 29.28 0.51
C ASN A 191 -5.78 29.99 -0.84
N SER A 192 -4.68 29.99 -1.61
CA SER A 192 -4.72 30.42 -3.02
C SER A 192 -5.80 29.64 -3.80
N PRO A 193 -6.43 30.24 -4.80
CA PRO A 193 -7.28 29.53 -5.73
C PRO A 193 -6.44 28.59 -6.61
N GLU A 194 -7.11 27.71 -7.36
CA GLU A 194 -6.47 26.95 -8.43
C GLU A 194 -5.89 27.90 -9.48
N THR A 195 -4.69 27.59 -9.96
CA THR A 195 -4.01 28.37 -11.02
C THR A 195 -3.30 27.41 -11.98
N VAL A 196 -2.69 27.95 -13.04
CA VAL A 196 -1.90 27.11 -13.99
C VAL A 196 -0.67 26.46 -13.34
N VAL A 197 -0.28 26.90 -12.13
CA VAL A 197 0.86 26.34 -11.37
C VAL A 197 0.46 25.64 -10.08
N PHE A 198 -0.79 25.78 -9.64
CA PHE A 198 -1.26 25.28 -8.35
C PHE A 198 -2.57 24.49 -8.48
N ASP A 199 -2.52 23.24 -8.11
CA ASP A 199 -3.66 22.30 -8.01
C ASP A 199 -3.65 21.71 -6.61
N LYS A 200 -4.64 22.07 -5.78
CA LYS A 200 -4.74 21.60 -4.38
C LYS A 200 -4.89 20.10 -4.27
N SER A 201 -5.50 19.47 -5.27
CA SER A 201 -5.75 18.03 -5.27
C SER A 201 -4.51 17.19 -5.57
N ARG A 202 -3.41 17.81 -5.99
CA ARG A 202 -2.16 17.17 -6.42
C ARG A 202 -0.92 17.76 -5.77
N ASN A 203 -1.07 18.59 -4.74
CA ASN A 203 0.04 19.17 -4.00
C ASN A 203 -0.16 18.98 -2.50
N LEU A 204 0.93 18.72 -1.80
CA LEU A 204 0.97 18.58 -0.35
C LEU A 204 1.95 19.59 0.24
N TYR A 205 1.53 20.26 1.30
CA TYR A 205 2.40 21.17 2.04
C TYR A 205 3.55 20.39 2.70
N GLY A 206 4.77 20.90 2.62
CA GLY A 206 5.95 20.29 3.20
C GLY A 206 6.56 19.15 2.36
N LEU A 207 5.93 18.71 1.26
CA LEU A 207 6.43 17.59 0.45
C LEU A 207 7.80 17.89 -0.19
N ASN A 208 8.08 19.15 -0.57
CA ASN A 208 9.39 19.57 -1.07
C ASN A 208 10.54 19.25 -0.12
N ARG A 209 10.27 19.19 1.19
CA ARG A 209 11.20 18.80 2.24
C ARG A 209 11.09 17.33 2.58
N ALA A 210 9.88 16.83 2.76
CA ALA A 210 9.62 15.46 3.16
C ALA A 210 10.17 14.43 2.15
N ARG A 211 10.23 14.75 0.85
CA ARG A 211 10.78 13.88 -0.19
C ARG A 211 12.26 13.53 -0.01
N THR A 212 13.02 14.36 0.71
CA THR A 212 14.44 14.12 1.02
C THR A 212 14.65 13.39 2.34
N SER A 213 13.59 13.11 3.08
CA SER A 213 13.65 12.33 4.30
C SER A 213 14.04 10.87 3.99
N ARG A 214 14.86 10.28 4.88
CA ARG A 214 15.23 8.86 4.78
C ARG A 214 14.22 7.91 5.44
N LYS A 215 13.12 8.43 5.99
CA LYS A 215 12.05 7.61 6.57
C LYS A 215 11.28 6.92 5.43
N PRO A 216 10.96 5.62 5.55
CA PRO A 216 10.25 4.87 4.51
C PRO A 216 8.74 5.17 4.46
N TYR A 217 8.28 6.15 5.22
CA TYR A 217 6.88 6.55 5.35
C TYR A 217 6.73 8.06 5.44
N LEU A 218 5.53 8.58 5.17
CA LEU A 218 5.14 9.96 5.42
C LEU A 218 4.18 10.06 6.62
N LEU A 219 4.28 11.17 7.34
CA LEU A 219 3.31 11.60 8.34
C LEU A 219 2.34 12.57 7.64
N LEU A 220 1.07 12.23 7.55
CA LEU A 220 0.06 13.06 6.90
C LEU A 220 -0.81 13.76 7.94
N CYS A 221 -0.66 15.09 8.02
CA CYS A 221 -1.34 15.99 8.93
C CYS A 221 -2.48 16.73 8.24
N GLU A 222 -3.28 17.50 9.01
CA GLU A 222 -4.33 18.36 8.48
C GLU A 222 -3.84 19.76 8.12
N GLY A 223 -2.94 20.33 8.91
CA GLY A 223 -2.61 21.75 8.87
C GLY A 223 -1.14 22.10 8.68
N TYR A 224 -0.93 23.37 8.34
CA TYR A 224 0.41 23.95 8.17
C TYR A 224 1.24 23.90 9.45
N MET A 225 0.62 24.22 10.59
CA MET A 225 1.30 24.30 11.87
C MET A 225 1.77 22.91 12.33
N ASP A 226 0.97 21.87 12.13
CA ASP A 226 1.32 20.50 12.47
C ASP A 226 2.58 20.06 11.74
N VAL A 227 2.63 20.31 10.41
CA VAL A 227 3.81 20.01 9.60
C VAL A 227 5.03 20.74 10.12
N ILE A 228 4.93 22.06 10.38
CA ILE A 228 6.07 22.85 10.82
C ILE A 228 6.58 22.40 12.20
N SER A 229 5.65 22.14 13.14
CA SER A 229 5.98 21.67 14.49
C SER A 229 6.64 20.29 14.45
N LEU A 230 6.13 19.37 13.63
CA LEU A 230 6.73 18.06 13.43
C LEU A 230 8.13 18.16 12.81
N HIS A 231 8.30 19.01 11.79
CA HIS A 231 9.64 19.25 11.20
C HIS A 231 10.61 19.82 12.23
N GLN A 232 10.16 20.77 13.07
CA GLN A 232 10.97 21.31 14.15
C GLN A 232 11.37 20.25 15.18
N ALA A 233 10.49 19.31 15.45
CA ALA A 233 10.76 18.18 16.34
C ALA A 233 11.61 17.05 15.70
N GLY A 234 12.05 17.22 14.43
CA GLY A 234 12.90 16.26 13.73
C GLY A 234 12.15 15.29 12.79
N PHE A 235 10.83 15.35 12.73
CA PHE A 235 10.01 14.51 11.82
C PHE A 235 9.89 15.17 10.45
N THR A 236 11.00 15.19 9.71
CA THR A 236 11.11 15.88 8.42
C THR A 236 10.32 15.25 7.28
N ASN A 237 9.64 14.14 7.54
CA ASN A 237 8.74 13.42 6.64
C ASN A 237 7.26 13.81 6.81
N ALA A 238 6.95 14.89 7.54
CA ALA A 238 5.59 15.36 7.72
C ALA A 238 5.12 16.21 6.52
N VAL A 239 3.86 15.97 6.10
CA VAL A 239 3.17 16.69 5.02
C VAL A 239 1.72 16.95 5.40
N ALA A 240 1.05 17.91 4.75
CA ALA A 240 -0.38 18.13 4.96
C ALA A 240 -1.12 18.37 3.64
N SER A 241 -2.42 18.07 3.64
CA SER A 241 -3.33 18.51 2.60
C SER A 241 -3.57 20.02 2.70
N LEU A 242 -4.05 20.63 1.62
CA LEU A 242 -4.14 22.09 1.48
C LEU A 242 -5.58 22.61 1.71
N GLY A 243 -6.15 22.23 2.86
CA GLY A 243 -7.53 22.58 3.21
C GLY A 243 -8.58 21.85 2.38
N THR A 244 -8.22 20.69 1.88
CA THR A 244 -9.10 19.74 1.18
C THR A 244 -8.92 18.34 1.80
N ALA A 245 -9.93 17.50 1.67
CA ALA A 245 -9.76 16.09 2.00
C ALA A 245 -8.65 15.44 1.12
N LEU A 246 -8.07 14.35 1.58
CA LEU A 246 -7.15 13.56 0.76
C LEU A 246 -7.84 13.11 -0.53
N THR A 247 -7.15 13.21 -1.65
CA THR A 247 -7.66 12.83 -2.97
C THR A 247 -6.85 11.68 -3.58
N ALA A 248 -7.38 11.02 -4.61
CA ALA A 248 -6.63 10.06 -5.42
C ALA A 248 -5.38 10.70 -6.07
N GLY A 249 -5.43 12.00 -6.40
CA GLY A 249 -4.28 12.76 -6.89
C GLY A 249 -3.16 12.87 -5.85
N HIS A 250 -3.50 13.13 -4.59
CA HIS A 250 -2.56 13.10 -3.46
C HIS A 250 -1.98 11.71 -3.26
N ALA A 251 -2.81 10.66 -3.26
CA ALA A 251 -2.34 9.28 -3.11
C ALA A 251 -1.39 8.87 -4.24
N SER A 252 -1.69 9.22 -5.49
CA SER A 252 -0.81 9.00 -6.64
C SER A 252 0.52 9.74 -6.51
N LEU A 253 0.52 10.95 -5.93
CA LEU A 253 1.73 11.70 -5.65
C LEU A 253 2.56 11.03 -4.54
N ILE A 254 1.94 10.66 -3.42
CA ILE A 254 2.59 10.01 -2.27
C ILE A 254 3.23 8.68 -2.68
N LYS A 255 2.56 7.88 -3.50
CA LYS A 255 3.04 6.57 -4.00
C LYS A 255 4.41 6.64 -4.67
N ARG A 256 4.78 7.80 -5.23
CA ARG A 256 6.09 8.01 -5.88
C ARG A 256 7.24 8.04 -4.87
N TYR A 257 6.97 8.29 -3.59
CA TYR A 257 7.97 8.49 -2.56
C TYR A 257 7.98 7.39 -1.49
N VAL A 258 6.78 6.93 -1.10
CA VAL A 258 6.65 5.95 -0.01
C VAL A 258 5.54 4.94 -0.30
N LYS A 259 5.60 3.79 0.40
CA LYS A 259 4.56 2.75 0.39
C LYS A 259 3.71 2.75 1.66
N GLU A 260 4.04 3.58 2.64
CA GLU A 260 3.35 3.64 3.92
C GLU A 260 3.09 5.09 4.33
N VAL A 261 1.91 5.35 4.89
CA VAL A 261 1.48 6.66 5.40
C VAL A 261 0.92 6.49 6.80
N TYR A 262 1.35 7.34 7.71
CA TYR A 262 0.79 7.48 9.04
C TYR A 262 -0.11 8.72 9.06
N LEU A 263 -1.40 8.51 9.23
CA LEU A 263 -2.40 9.56 9.39
C LEU A 263 -2.32 10.10 10.81
N THR A 264 -1.98 11.37 10.94
CA THR A 264 -1.87 12.09 12.22
C THR A 264 -2.79 13.31 12.17
N TYR A 265 -4.08 13.04 12.05
CA TYR A 265 -5.13 14.04 11.98
C TYR A 265 -5.60 14.45 13.37
N ASP A 266 -6.38 15.52 13.45
CA ASP A 266 -6.95 16.00 14.71
C ASP A 266 -7.70 14.86 15.46
N SER A 267 -7.62 14.83 16.79
CA SER A 267 -8.26 13.79 17.61
C SER A 267 -9.77 13.96 17.75
N ASP A 268 -10.35 14.98 17.11
CA ASP A 268 -11.79 15.23 17.11
C ASP A 268 -12.55 14.36 16.08
N ASP A 269 -13.89 14.46 16.12
CA ASP A 269 -14.75 13.69 15.19
C ASP A 269 -14.52 14.06 13.72
N ALA A 270 -14.09 15.29 13.42
CA ALA A 270 -13.83 15.72 12.05
C ALA A 270 -12.56 15.06 11.52
N GLY A 271 -11.48 15.03 12.31
CA GLY A 271 -10.24 14.36 11.97
C GLY A 271 -10.41 12.84 11.90
N THR A 272 -11.19 12.24 12.82
CA THR A 272 -11.56 10.82 12.74
C THR A 272 -12.26 10.50 11.42
N ARG A 273 -13.28 11.28 11.03
CA ARG A 273 -13.95 11.10 9.73
C ARG A 273 -13.02 11.34 8.53
N ALA A 274 -12.08 12.27 8.65
CA ALA A 274 -11.08 12.49 7.61
C ALA A 274 -10.14 11.29 7.46
N ALA A 275 -9.68 10.69 8.56
CA ALA A 275 -8.88 9.47 8.55
C ALA A 275 -9.63 8.29 7.92
N LEU A 276 -10.90 8.08 8.29
CA LEU A 276 -11.75 7.02 7.73
C LEU A 276 -11.94 7.17 6.21
N ARG A 277 -12.00 8.41 5.69
CA ARG A 277 -12.05 8.66 4.23
C ARG A 277 -10.70 8.47 3.55
N ALA A 278 -9.60 8.78 4.24
CA ALA A 278 -8.25 8.69 3.68
C ALA A 278 -7.78 7.24 3.51
N VAL A 279 -8.11 6.35 4.46
CA VAL A 279 -7.68 4.94 4.46
C VAL A 279 -8.02 4.20 3.16
N PRO A 280 -9.25 4.18 2.66
CA PRO A 280 -9.57 3.50 1.39
C PRO A 280 -8.86 4.13 0.19
N ILE A 281 -8.74 5.47 0.13
CA ILE A 281 -8.06 6.17 -0.98
C ILE A 281 -6.57 5.77 -1.05
N LEU A 282 -5.89 5.68 0.11
CA LEU A 282 -4.50 5.24 0.17
C LEU A 282 -4.36 3.77 -0.23
N ARG A 283 -5.25 2.91 0.25
CA ARG A 283 -5.26 1.49 -0.10
C ARG A 283 -5.46 1.26 -1.60
N GLU A 284 -6.43 1.92 -2.23
CA GLU A 284 -6.67 1.86 -3.68
C GLU A 284 -5.43 2.27 -4.49
N ALA A 285 -4.64 3.19 -3.96
CA ALA A 285 -3.35 3.55 -4.55
C ALA A 285 -2.24 2.54 -4.24
N GLY A 286 -2.47 1.51 -3.44
CA GLY A 286 -1.47 0.52 -3.00
C GLY A 286 -0.53 1.07 -1.91
N ILE A 287 -1.01 1.98 -1.06
CA ILE A 287 -0.28 2.57 0.06
C ILE A 287 -0.88 2.02 1.36
N SER A 288 -0.04 1.47 2.22
CA SER A 288 -0.43 1.07 3.57
C SER A 288 -0.70 2.30 4.44
N ALA A 289 -1.86 2.34 5.08
CA ALA A 289 -2.24 3.41 5.99
C ALA A 289 -2.23 2.94 7.44
N LYS A 290 -1.62 3.74 8.32
CA LYS A 290 -1.73 3.59 9.78
C LYS A 290 -2.25 4.87 10.39
N VAL A 291 -2.91 4.78 11.53
CA VAL A 291 -3.48 5.93 12.24
C VAL A 291 -2.78 6.10 13.58
N ILE A 292 -2.28 7.31 13.82
CA ILE A 292 -1.67 7.71 15.09
C ILE A 292 -2.75 8.37 15.94
N ARG A 293 -2.88 7.93 17.19
CA ARG A 293 -3.77 8.55 18.17
C ARG A 293 -2.97 9.45 19.11
N MET A 294 -3.45 10.66 19.28
CA MET A 294 -2.77 11.69 20.08
C MET A 294 -3.49 12.03 21.39
N ASP A 295 -4.54 11.27 21.72
CA ASP A 295 -5.25 11.49 23.00
C ASP A 295 -4.28 11.60 24.17
N PRO A 296 -4.45 12.55 25.11
CA PRO A 296 -5.57 13.49 25.23
C PRO A 296 -5.41 14.81 24.45
N TYR A 297 -4.38 14.96 23.63
CA TYR A 297 -4.11 16.19 22.87
C TYR A 297 -4.89 16.23 21.57
N LYS A 298 -5.17 17.45 21.14
CA LYS A 298 -6.03 17.68 19.97
C LYS A 298 -5.33 17.34 18.65
N ASP A 299 -4.13 17.86 18.47
CA ASP A 299 -3.39 17.82 17.20
C ASP A 299 -1.88 17.56 17.43
N PRO A 300 -1.10 17.24 16.39
CA PRO A 300 0.34 17.01 16.49
C PRO A 300 1.12 18.19 17.08
N ASP A 301 0.74 19.44 16.75
CA ASP A 301 1.38 20.65 17.27
C ASP A 301 1.25 20.74 18.80
N GLU A 302 0.06 20.52 19.32
CA GLU A 302 -0.18 20.50 20.77
C GLU A 302 0.53 19.32 21.44
N PHE A 303 0.47 18.12 20.84
CA PHE A 303 1.14 16.94 21.36
C PHE A 303 2.65 17.13 21.52
N ILE A 304 3.31 17.58 20.46
CA ILE A 304 4.77 17.78 20.46
C ILE A 304 5.20 18.83 21.50
N LYS A 305 4.44 19.90 21.67
CA LYS A 305 4.74 20.96 22.64
C LYS A 305 4.65 20.49 24.09
N ASN A 306 3.76 19.55 24.39
CA ASN A 306 3.55 19.06 25.74
C ASN A 306 4.40 17.85 26.10
N LEU A 307 4.59 16.91 25.18
CA LEU A 307 5.23 15.62 25.45
C LEU A 307 6.56 15.41 24.71
N GLY A 308 6.84 16.20 23.67
CA GLY A 308 8.08 16.14 22.91
C GLY A 308 8.15 15.01 21.89
N ALA A 309 9.32 14.96 21.22
CA ALA A 309 9.56 14.06 20.08
C ALA A 309 9.63 12.58 20.47
N GLU A 310 10.18 12.25 21.64
CA GLU A 310 10.34 10.85 22.07
C GLU A 310 8.99 10.17 22.29
N GLU A 311 8.03 10.88 22.89
CA GLU A 311 6.70 10.34 23.13
C GLU A 311 5.92 10.22 21.81
N TYR A 312 6.14 11.17 20.88
CA TYR A 312 5.53 11.08 19.56
C TYR A 312 6.09 9.88 18.76
N GLU A 313 7.38 9.56 18.86
CA GLU A 313 7.96 8.35 18.23
C GLU A 313 7.31 7.07 18.79
N LYS A 314 6.99 7.01 20.10
CA LYS A 314 6.24 5.89 20.67
C LYS A 314 4.83 5.79 20.10
N ARG A 315 4.17 6.93 19.83
CA ARG A 315 2.87 6.94 19.16
C ARG A 315 2.95 6.42 17.71
N ILE A 316 4.02 6.75 17.00
CA ILE A 316 4.28 6.18 15.65
C ILE A 316 4.41 4.65 15.74
N GLN A 317 5.18 4.14 16.71
CA GLN A 317 5.35 2.70 16.90
C GLN A 317 4.06 1.98 17.29
N ALA A 318 3.19 2.65 18.05
CA ALA A 318 1.88 2.16 18.48
C ALA A 318 0.75 2.40 17.47
N ALA A 319 1.07 2.98 16.29
CA ALA A 319 0.07 3.35 15.29
C ALA A 319 -0.73 2.14 14.80
N ARG A 320 -2.03 2.30 14.70
CA ARG A 320 -2.96 1.24 14.32
C ARG A 320 -3.08 1.11 12.82
N ASN A 321 -3.15 -0.12 12.31
CA ASN A 321 -3.52 -0.37 10.92
C ASN A 321 -4.82 0.34 10.57
N GLY A 322 -4.88 1.03 9.43
CA GLY A 322 -6.01 1.88 9.06
C GLY A 322 -7.32 1.12 8.90
N PHE A 323 -7.29 -0.12 8.38
CA PHE A 323 -8.49 -0.95 8.30
C PHE A 323 -9.00 -1.32 9.70
N MET A 324 -8.11 -1.78 10.59
CA MET A 324 -8.47 -2.12 11.96
C MET A 324 -9.00 -0.90 12.73
N PHE A 325 -8.39 0.28 12.53
CA PHE A 325 -8.92 1.53 13.06
C PHE A 325 -10.34 1.82 12.56
N SER A 326 -10.61 1.56 11.27
CA SER A 326 -11.95 1.75 10.73
C SER A 326 -12.99 0.82 11.37
N LEU A 327 -12.59 -0.37 11.79
CA LEU A 327 -13.46 -1.29 12.52
C LEU A 327 -13.70 -0.86 13.96
N GLU A 328 -12.69 -0.31 14.65
CA GLU A 328 -12.87 0.26 15.99
C GLU A 328 -13.86 1.44 16.00
N MET A 329 -13.86 2.25 14.93
CA MET A 329 -14.84 3.33 14.80
C MET A 329 -16.23 2.80 14.47
N LEU A 330 -16.31 1.79 13.61
CA LEU A 330 -17.55 1.10 13.27
C LEU A 330 -18.19 0.44 14.49
N GLU A 331 -17.39 -0.20 15.34
CA GLU A 331 -17.84 -0.88 16.57
C GLU A 331 -18.67 0.03 17.47
N ARG A 332 -18.35 1.33 17.51
CA ARG A 332 -19.06 2.32 18.35
C ARG A 332 -20.51 2.57 17.90
N GLU A 333 -20.84 2.19 16.67
CA GLU A 333 -22.19 2.34 16.09
C GLU A 333 -23.12 1.16 16.45
N PHE A 334 -22.58 0.09 17.05
CA PHE A 334 -23.30 -1.14 17.35
C PHE A 334 -23.29 -1.48 18.85
N ASP A 335 -24.38 -2.08 19.32
CA ASP A 335 -24.40 -2.65 20.67
C ASP A 335 -23.66 -3.98 20.70
N MET A 336 -22.37 -3.93 21.06
CA MET A 336 -21.53 -5.12 21.14
C MET A 336 -21.83 -6.03 22.33
N HIS A 337 -22.78 -5.67 23.20
CA HIS A 337 -23.23 -6.51 24.30
C HIS A 337 -24.41 -7.41 23.88
N SER A 338 -25.18 -7.01 22.86
CA SER A 338 -26.27 -7.80 22.31
C SER A 338 -25.81 -8.77 21.23
N PRO A 339 -26.39 -9.98 21.13
CA PRO A 339 -26.14 -10.93 20.04
C PRO A 339 -26.50 -10.35 18.67
N GLU A 340 -27.58 -9.57 18.59
CA GLU A 340 -28.08 -8.92 17.40
C GLU A 340 -27.08 -7.87 16.91
N GLY A 341 -26.63 -6.96 17.80
CA GLY A 341 -25.68 -5.92 17.46
C GLY A 341 -24.33 -6.48 17.02
N LYS A 342 -23.82 -7.53 17.70
CA LYS A 342 -22.64 -8.26 17.24
C LYS A 342 -22.81 -8.84 15.83
N THR A 343 -23.96 -9.43 15.56
CA THR A 343 -24.24 -10.04 14.26
C THR A 343 -24.29 -8.98 13.16
N GLU A 344 -24.89 -7.82 13.42
CA GLU A 344 -24.94 -6.71 12.49
C GLU A 344 -23.55 -6.09 12.25
N PHE A 345 -22.78 -5.90 13.30
CA PHE A 345 -21.39 -5.46 13.22
C PHE A 345 -20.56 -6.38 12.30
N PHE A 346 -20.55 -7.70 12.54
CA PHE A 346 -19.78 -8.62 11.71
C PHE A 346 -20.33 -8.75 10.27
N ARG A 347 -21.60 -8.47 10.04
CA ARG A 347 -22.16 -8.37 8.69
C ARG A 347 -21.57 -7.16 7.94
N GLU A 348 -21.41 -6.02 8.62
CA GLU A 348 -20.79 -4.85 8.05
C GLU A 348 -19.27 -5.04 7.87
N VAL A 349 -18.59 -5.66 8.84
CA VAL A 349 -17.19 -6.08 8.73
C VAL A 349 -16.98 -6.96 7.48
N SER A 350 -17.89 -7.92 7.25
CA SER A 350 -17.83 -8.80 6.07
C SER A 350 -17.94 -8.02 4.76
N ARG A 351 -18.79 -6.98 4.70
CA ARG A 351 -18.88 -6.11 3.51
C ARG A 351 -17.59 -5.35 3.27
N ARG A 352 -16.95 -4.84 4.34
CA ARG A 352 -15.67 -4.13 4.24
C ARG A 352 -14.53 -5.07 3.84
N LEU A 353 -14.52 -6.31 4.32
CA LEU A 353 -13.54 -7.33 3.91
C LEU A 353 -13.64 -7.67 2.42
N LEU A 354 -14.84 -7.65 1.84
CA LEU A 354 -15.04 -7.86 0.40
C LEU A 354 -14.50 -6.73 -0.50
N THR A 355 -14.15 -5.58 0.06
CA THR A 355 -13.47 -4.50 -0.70
C THR A 355 -11.99 -4.79 -0.99
N PHE A 356 -11.41 -5.83 -0.41
CA PHE A 356 -10.07 -6.31 -0.77
C PHE A 356 -10.19 -7.22 -2.00
N GLU A 357 -9.57 -6.80 -3.11
CA GLU A 357 -9.57 -7.56 -4.36
C GLU A 357 -8.67 -8.79 -4.27
N ASP A 358 -7.49 -8.62 -3.69
CA ASP A 358 -6.55 -9.72 -3.47
C ASP A 358 -7.05 -10.68 -2.39
N GLU A 359 -7.15 -11.96 -2.75
CA GLU A 359 -7.67 -13.01 -1.87
C GLU A 359 -6.75 -13.27 -0.67
N LEU A 360 -5.43 -13.25 -0.89
CA LEU A 360 -4.46 -13.47 0.18
C LEU A 360 -4.50 -12.32 1.18
N GLU A 361 -4.54 -11.07 0.69
CA GLU A 361 -4.68 -9.89 1.53
C GLU A 361 -5.97 -9.97 2.35
N ARG A 362 -7.09 -10.27 1.71
CA ARG A 362 -8.40 -10.45 2.38
C ARG A 362 -8.35 -11.52 3.46
N ASN A 363 -7.73 -12.67 3.19
CA ASN A 363 -7.60 -13.76 4.16
C ASN A 363 -6.74 -13.37 5.37
N ASN A 364 -5.67 -12.59 5.17
CA ASN A 364 -4.86 -12.04 6.25
C ASN A 364 -5.65 -11.07 7.13
N TYR A 365 -6.51 -10.23 6.54
CA TYR A 365 -7.39 -9.35 7.31
C TYR A 365 -8.51 -10.12 8.03
N ILE A 366 -9.06 -11.19 7.44
CA ILE A 366 -10.01 -12.09 8.13
C ILE A 366 -9.36 -12.69 9.38
N GLU A 367 -8.12 -13.16 9.28
CA GLU A 367 -7.35 -13.67 10.42
C GLU A 367 -7.15 -12.60 11.51
N ALA A 368 -6.71 -11.40 11.10
CA ALA A 368 -6.48 -10.28 12.01
C ALA A 368 -7.77 -9.87 12.75
N VAL A 369 -8.90 -9.80 12.05
CA VAL A 369 -10.21 -9.49 12.64
C VAL A 369 -10.67 -10.61 13.56
N ALA A 370 -10.55 -11.86 13.14
CA ALA A 370 -10.93 -13.01 13.97
C ALA A 370 -10.18 -13.02 15.31
N THR A 371 -8.89 -12.71 15.27
CA THR A 371 -8.03 -12.60 16.46
C THR A 371 -8.43 -11.41 17.33
N ALA A 372 -8.58 -10.22 16.76
CA ALA A 372 -8.87 -8.99 17.49
C ALA A 372 -10.22 -9.04 18.22
N TYR A 373 -11.23 -9.58 17.56
CA TYR A 373 -12.60 -9.66 18.09
C TYR A 373 -12.95 -11.01 18.73
N ARG A 374 -11.99 -11.94 18.83
CA ARG A 374 -12.15 -13.27 19.44
C ARG A 374 -13.34 -14.06 18.84
N ILE A 375 -13.50 -13.99 17.53
CA ILE A 375 -14.49 -14.75 16.78
C ILE A 375 -13.81 -15.89 16.03
N SER A 376 -14.52 -17.02 15.82
CA SER A 376 -14.00 -18.11 14.99
C SER A 376 -13.76 -17.63 13.55
N ARG A 377 -12.54 -17.87 13.03
CA ARG A 377 -12.18 -17.58 11.63
C ARG A 377 -13.18 -18.21 10.66
N ASP A 378 -13.52 -19.50 10.86
CA ASP A 378 -14.49 -20.22 10.05
C ASP A 378 -15.87 -19.53 10.00
N SER A 379 -16.30 -18.96 11.14
CA SER A 379 -17.57 -18.24 11.21
C SER A 379 -17.55 -16.95 10.43
N LEU A 380 -16.42 -16.22 10.51
CA LEU A 380 -16.23 -14.99 9.75
C LEU A 380 -16.10 -15.27 8.24
N ASP A 381 -15.33 -16.31 7.84
CA ASP A 381 -15.19 -16.75 6.44
C ASP A 381 -16.55 -17.10 5.83
N LYS A 382 -17.37 -17.87 6.54
CA LYS A 382 -18.73 -18.22 6.10
C LYS A 382 -19.61 -16.98 5.93
N MET A 383 -19.47 -16.00 6.81
CA MET A 383 -20.22 -14.75 6.73
C MET A 383 -19.76 -13.90 5.55
N VAL A 384 -18.46 -13.78 5.30
CA VAL A 384 -17.89 -13.10 4.14
C VAL A 384 -18.37 -13.75 2.84
N ALA A 385 -18.29 -15.08 2.74
CA ALA A 385 -18.77 -15.83 1.57
C ALA A 385 -20.29 -15.62 1.32
N LYS A 386 -21.11 -15.67 2.38
CA LYS A 386 -22.54 -15.40 2.28
C LYS A 386 -22.84 -13.97 1.82
N THR A 387 -22.08 -13.01 2.34
CA THR A 387 -22.20 -11.59 1.96
C THR A 387 -21.79 -11.36 0.51
N ALA A 388 -20.72 -12.03 0.02
CA ALA A 388 -20.30 -11.99 -1.38
C ALA A 388 -21.39 -12.47 -2.34
N VAL A 389 -22.06 -13.58 -1.99
CA VAL A 389 -23.20 -14.11 -2.78
C VAL A 389 -24.36 -13.11 -2.78
N SER A 390 -24.70 -12.54 -1.63
CA SER A 390 -25.79 -11.56 -1.51
C SER A 390 -25.53 -10.26 -2.26
N ALA A 391 -24.25 -9.88 -2.39
CA ALA A 391 -23.80 -8.70 -3.15
C ALA A 391 -23.64 -8.98 -4.66
N GLY A 392 -23.91 -10.21 -5.14
CA GLY A 392 -23.72 -10.58 -6.54
C GLY A 392 -22.25 -10.68 -6.99
N MET A 393 -21.29 -10.62 -6.05
CA MET A 393 -19.84 -10.70 -6.31
C MET A 393 -19.37 -12.14 -6.50
N ALA A 394 -20.14 -13.12 -6.02
CA ALA A 394 -19.90 -14.53 -6.24
C ALA A 394 -21.21 -15.20 -6.68
N ARG A 395 -21.14 -16.14 -7.61
CA ARG A 395 -22.29 -17.00 -7.89
C ARG A 395 -22.58 -17.83 -6.66
N PRO A 396 -23.87 -18.02 -6.27
CA PRO A 396 -24.19 -18.96 -5.22
C PRO A 396 -23.56 -20.31 -5.62
N VAL A 397 -22.68 -20.83 -4.80
CA VAL A 397 -22.32 -22.24 -4.91
C VAL A 397 -23.63 -22.98 -4.61
N VAL A 398 -24.36 -23.37 -5.66
CA VAL A 398 -25.50 -24.24 -5.53
C VAL A 398 -24.91 -25.57 -5.08
N ARG A 399 -24.77 -25.72 -3.76
CA ARG A 399 -24.59 -27.06 -3.20
C ARG A 399 -25.84 -27.82 -3.61
N PRO A 400 -25.75 -28.92 -4.40
CA PRO A 400 -26.90 -29.73 -4.67
C PRO A 400 -27.54 -30.08 -3.32
N LYS A 401 -28.87 -29.89 -3.19
CA LYS A 401 -29.63 -30.29 -2.01
C LYS A 401 -29.19 -31.71 -1.69
N ARG A 402 -28.62 -31.91 -0.51
CA ARG A 402 -28.35 -33.25 0.02
C ARG A 402 -29.67 -34.02 -0.04
N ALA A 403 -29.71 -35.05 -0.88
CA ALA A 403 -30.62 -36.15 -0.66
C ALA A 403 -30.20 -36.75 0.69
N ASP A 404 -31.17 -36.92 1.55
CA ASP A 404 -30.97 -37.43 2.91
C ASP A 404 -30.21 -38.75 2.89
N GLY A 405 -29.23 -38.84 3.77
CA GLY A 405 -28.76 -40.07 4.35
C GLY A 405 -27.50 -40.65 3.74
N VAL A 406 -26.48 -40.75 4.59
CA VAL A 406 -25.41 -41.76 4.65
C VAL A 406 -24.16 -41.53 3.78
N GLU A 407 -22.99 -41.43 4.49
CA GLU A 407 -21.62 -41.80 4.06
C GLU A 407 -20.78 -40.87 3.16
N LYS A 408 -20.62 -39.56 3.45
CA LYS A 408 -19.56 -38.76 2.78
C LYS A 408 -18.35 -38.34 3.63
N LYS A 409 -18.27 -38.69 4.91
CA LYS A 409 -17.11 -38.34 5.75
C LYS A 409 -15.89 -39.27 5.59
N LYS A 410 -16.06 -40.44 4.97
CA LYS A 410 -14.96 -41.38 4.74
C LYS A 410 -14.25 -41.20 3.39
N GLU A 411 -14.98 -40.77 2.33
CA GLU A 411 -14.42 -40.59 0.98
C GLU A 411 -13.39 -39.46 0.89
N ASP A 412 -13.66 -38.30 1.48
CA ASP A 412 -12.74 -37.14 1.47
C ASP A 412 -11.37 -37.46 2.13
N GLY A 413 -11.34 -38.34 3.11
CA GLY A 413 -10.13 -38.72 3.81
C GLY A 413 -9.24 -39.73 3.05
N ILE A 414 -9.84 -40.53 2.15
CA ILE A 414 -9.11 -41.53 1.33
C ILE A 414 -8.53 -40.85 0.11
N HIS A 415 -9.29 -40.00 -0.56
CA HIS A 415 -8.85 -39.15 -1.67
C HIS A 415 -7.57 -38.35 -1.30
N LEU A 416 -7.61 -37.63 -0.18
CA LEU A 416 -6.45 -36.87 0.31
C LEU A 416 -5.25 -37.75 0.63
N SER A 417 -5.48 -38.97 1.13
CA SER A 417 -4.41 -39.93 1.43
C SER A 417 -3.76 -40.51 0.17
N GLN A 418 -4.55 -40.83 -0.87
CA GLN A 418 -4.04 -41.26 -2.16
C GLN A 418 -3.24 -40.16 -2.85
N LYS A 419 -3.76 -38.93 -2.84
CA LYS A 419 -3.07 -37.75 -3.36
C LYS A 419 -1.74 -37.50 -2.66
N ALA A 420 -1.71 -37.51 -1.33
CA ALA A 420 -0.49 -37.32 -0.55
C ALA A 420 0.55 -38.41 -0.85
N LEU A 421 0.10 -39.68 -0.99
CA LEU A 421 0.99 -40.80 -1.28
C LEU A 421 1.67 -40.66 -2.65
N LEU A 422 0.89 -40.31 -3.68
CA LEU A 422 1.41 -40.01 -5.02
C LEU A 422 2.40 -38.83 -5.02
N THR A 423 2.09 -37.78 -4.30
CA THR A 423 3.00 -36.62 -4.17
C THR A 423 4.33 -37.03 -3.56
N TRP A 424 4.36 -37.86 -2.48
CA TRP A 424 5.59 -38.39 -1.88
C TRP A 424 6.37 -39.27 -2.85
N MET A 425 5.68 -40.13 -3.62
CA MET A 425 6.31 -40.98 -4.63
C MET A 425 6.97 -40.19 -5.77
N ILE A 426 6.42 -38.98 -6.05
CA ILE A 426 6.93 -38.07 -7.07
C ILE A 426 8.13 -37.26 -6.53
N GLU A 427 8.04 -36.75 -5.30
CA GLU A 427 9.04 -35.84 -4.73
C GLU A 427 10.39 -36.47 -4.48
N GLU A 428 10.43 -37.72 -3.96
CA GLU A 428 11.68 -38.37 -3.56
C GLU A 428 11.74 -39.81 -4.06
N GLU A 429 12.77 -40.15 -4.84
CA GLU A 429 13.00 -41.48 -5.35
C GLU A 429 13.12 -42.54 -4.23
N ARG A 430 13.75 -42.16 -3.13
CA ARG A 430 13.89 -43.02 -1.95
C ARG A 430 12.54 -43.33 -1.30
N LEU A 431 11.61 -42.38 -1.28
CA LEU A 431 10.28 -42.62 -0.75
C LEU A 431 9.45 -43.48 -1.71
N PHE A 432 9.64 -43.32 -3.04
CA PHE A 432 9.04 -44.24 -4.01
C PHE A 432 9.42 -45.68 -3.71
N ASP A 433 10.71 -45.96 -3.53
CA ASP A 433 11.20 -47.32 -3.23
C ASP A 433 10.64 -47.89 -1.92
N GLN A 434 10.51 -47.05 -0.90
CA GLN A 434 9.90 -47.47 0.38
C GLN A 434 8.39 -47.74 0.23
N ILE A 435 7.66 -46.88 -0.45
CA ILE A 435 6.21 -47.01 -0.64
C ILE A 435 5.89 -48.19 -1.54
N SER A 436 6.65 -48.41 -2.61
CA SER A 436 6.44 -49.50 -3.57
C SER A 436 6.58 -50.91 -2.98
N ASN A 437 7.21 -51.04 -1.80
CA ASN A 437 7.25 -52.34 -1.06
C ASN A 437 5.87 -52.71 -0.48
N TYR A 438 4.98 -51.78 -0.30
CA TYR A 438 3.68 -51.95 0.36
C TYR A 438 2.49 -51.65 -0.53
N ILE A 439 2.64 -50.69 -1.44
CA ILE A 439 1.57 -50.16 -2.32
C ILE A 439 1.87 -50.55 -3.77
N SER A 440 0.84 -50.98 -4.45
CA SER A 440 0.82 -51.22 -5.91
C SER A 440 -0.16 -50.27 -6.59
N PRO A 441 -0.10 -50.05 -7.91
CA PRO A 441 -1.08 -49.22 -8.62
C PRO A 441 -2.54 -49.66 -8.37
N GLY A 442 -2.80 -50.96 -8.20
CA GLY A 442 -4.12 -51.52 -7.92
C GLY A 442 -4.69 -51.13 -6.55
N ASP A 443 -3.90 -50.56 -5.63
CA ASP A 443 -4.35 -50.10 -4.32
C ASP A 443 -4.99 -48.71 -4.35
N PHE A 444 -4.86 -47.99 -5.49
CA PHE A 444 -5.54 -46.71 -5.71
C PHE A 444 -6.98 -46.95 -6.18
N THR A 445 -7.94 -46.46 -5.43
CA THR A 445 -9.37 -46.70 -5.67
C THR A 445 -9.96 -45.75 -6.70
N GLU A 446 -9.32 -44.62 -6.97
CA GLU A 446 -9.72 -43.67 -7.99
C GLU A 446 -8.98 -43.94 -9.30
N ASP A 447 -9.71 -44.01 -10.41
CA ASP A 447 -9.15 -44.37 -11.72
C ASP A 447 -8.07 -43.39 -12.18
N LEU A 448 -8.24 -42.08 -11.90
CA LEU A 448 -7.23 -41.05 -12.18
C LEU A 448 -5.90 -41.36 -11.46
N TYR A 449 -5.97 -41.56 -10.15
CA TYR A 449 -4.78 -41.81 -9.33
C TYR A 449 -4.15 -43.20 -9.59
N ARG A 450 -4.96 -44.18 -9.95
CA ARG A 450 -4.47 -45.50 -10.39
C ARG A 450 -3.66 -45.38 -11.67
N THR A 451 -4.17 -44.64 -12.67
CA THR A 451 -3.46 -44.40 -13.95
C THR A 451 -2.16 -43.64 -13.72
N VAL A 452 -2.17 -42.61 -12.84
CA VAL A 452 -0.95 -41.90 -12.45
C VAL A 452 0.06 -42.81 -11.80
N ALA A 453 -0.37 -43.69 -10.88
CA ALA A 453 0.50 -44.69 -10.24
C ALA A 453 1.09 -45.67 -11.25
N GLU A 454 0.30 -46.20 -12.17
CA GLU A 454 0.77 -47.09 -13.24
C GLU A 454 1.88 -46.43 -14.07
N LEU A 455 1.67 -45.20 -14.54
CA LEU A 455 2.66 -44.43 -15.29
C LEU A 455 3.93 -44.14 -14.47
N LEU A 456 3.79 -43.85 -13.17
CA LEU A 456 4.95 -43.67 -12.26
C LEU A 456 5.77 -44.96 -12.13
N TYR A 457 5.12 -46.08 -11.93
CA TYR A 457 5.81 -47.39 -11.81
C TYR A 457 6.48 -47.80 -13.12
N GLU A 458 5.88 -47.53 -14.29
CA GLU A 458 6.50 -47.78 -15.59
C GLU A 458 7.75 -46.91 -15.81
N GLN A 459 7.65 -45.62 -15.55
CA GLN A 459 8.76 -44.69 -15.75
C GLN A 459 9.93 -44.95 -14.81
N ARG A 460 9.65 -45.36 -13.57
CA ARG A 460 10.71 -45.77 -12.63
C ARG A 460 11.44 -47.03 -13.07
N LYS A 461 10.78 -47.99 -13.72
CA LYS A 461 11.42 -49.15 -14.33
C LYS A 461 12.33 -48.77 -15.50
N GLU A 462 11.98 -47.70 -16.25
CA GLU A 462 12.76 -47.20 -17.37
C GLU A 462 13.94 -46.30 -16.95
N GLY A 463 14.11 -46.00 -15.67
CA GLY A 463 15.27 -45.31 -15.11
C GLY A 463 15.16 -43.82 -14.92
N GLY A 464 13.94 -43.24 -14.90
CA GLY A 464 13.76 -41.83 -14.56
C GLY A 464 12.33 -41.33 -14.66
N LEU A 465 11.98 -40.36 -13.83
CA LEU A 465 10.66 -39.71 -13.82
C LEU A 465 10.61 -38.55 -14.83
N ASN A 466 9.60 -38.55 -15.70
CA ASN A 466 9.31 -37.46 -16.61
C ASN A 466 7.87 -36.96 -16.40
N PRO A 467 7.68 -35.89 -15.61
CA PRO A 467 6.36 -35.32 -15.32
C PRO A 467 5.55 -34.95 -16.56
N ALA A 468 6.21 -34.46 -17.61
CA ALA A 468 5.54 -34.04 -18.84
C ALA A 468 4.89 -35.22 -19.56
N LYS A 469 5.50 -36.41 -19.54
CA LYS A 469 4.90 -37.62 -20.13
C LYS A 469 3.64 -38.04 -19.39
N ILE A 470 3.62 -37.90 -18.06
CA ILE A 470 2.44 -38.23 -17.24
C ILE A 470 1.32 -37.22 -17.51
N LEU A 471 1.63 -35.91 -17.48
CA LEU A 471 0.67 -34.84 -17.74
C LEU A 471 0.03 -34.97 -19.15
N ASN A 472 0.83 -35.26 -20.16
CA ASN A 472 0.36 -35.37 -21.54
C ASN A 472 -0.54 -36.60 -21.79
N HIS A 473 -0.60 -37.54 -20.87
CA HIS A 473 -1.50 -38.69 -20.94
C HIS A 473 -2.97 -38.30 -20.72
N PHE A 474 -3.20 -37.20 -19.98
CA PHE A 474 -4.54 -36.72 -19.62
C PHE A 474 -4.97 -35.57 -20.52
N THR A 475 -6.13 -35.70 -21.20
CA THR A 475 -6.63 -34.73 -22.15
C THR A 475 -7.78 -33.87 -21.58
N GLY A 476 -8.38 -34.27 -20.47
CA GLY A 476 -9.44 -33.52 -19.78
C GLY A 476 -8.87 -32.36 -18.96
N GLU A 477 -9.47 -31.16 -19.03
CA GLU A 477 -8.96 -29.98 -18.27
C GLU A 477 -8.93 -30.19 -16.76
N GLU A 478 -9.92 -30.88 -16.19
CA GLU A 478 -9.98 -31.16 -14.75
C GLU A 478 -8.96 -32.20 -14.35
N GLU A 479 -8.83 -33.29 -15.09
CA GLU A 479 -7.84 -34.33 -14.86
C GLU A 479 -6.43 -33.78 -14.97
N HIS A 480 -6.14 -33.01 -16.01
CA HIS A 480 -4.85 -32.38 -16.23
C HIS A 480 -4.49 -31.43 -15.07
N ARG A 481 -5.46 -30.65 -14.58
CA ARG A 481 -5.26 -29.77 -13.41
C ARG A 481 -4.97 -30.54 -12.14
N GLU A 482 -5.71 -31.62 -11.88
CA GLU A 482 -5.54 -32.45 -10.70
C GLU A 482 -4.20 -33.16 -10.72
N VAL A 483 -3.82 -33.77 -11.85
CA VAL A 483 -2.51 -34.40 -12.01
C VAL A 483 -1.36 -33.38 -11.92
N ALA A 484 -1.49 -32.19 -12.50
CA ALA A 484 -0.51 -31.11 -12.35
C ALA A 484 -0.32 -30.69 -10.88
N SER A 485 -1.39 -30.76 -10.09
CA SER A 485 -1.31 -30.44 -8.65
C SER A 485 -0.40 -31.39 -7.88
N LEU A 486 -0.29 -32.66 -8.27
CA LEU A 486 0.60 -33.65 -7.65
C LEU A 486 2.08 -33.26 -7.75
N PHE A 487 2.45 -32.60 -8.85
CA PHE A 487 3.83 -32.15 -9.09
C PHE A 487 4.17 -30.80 -8.48
N ASN A 488 3.13 -30.00 -8.11
CA ASN A 488 3.30 -28.64 -7.59
C ASN A 488 2.96 -28.49 -6.10
N THR A 489 2.37 -29.50 -5.47
CA THR A 489 2.02 -29.49 -4.06
C THR A 489 3.23 -29.87 -3.23
N ARG A 490 3.76 -28.93 -2.41
CA ARG A 490 4.70 -29.27 -1.34
C ARG A 490 3.91 -29.78 -0.15
N ILE A 491 4.22 -30.98 0.30
CA ILE A 491 3.64 -31.51 1.53
C ILE A 491 4.13 -30.65 2.70
N ARG A 492 3.20 -30.21 3.57
CA ARG A 492 3.51 -29.39 4.75
C ARG A 492 4.75 -29.93 5.45
N GLU A 493 5.70 -29.04 5.74
CA GLU A 493 6.91 -29.36 6.50
C GLU A 493 6.51 -29.98 7.84
N LEU A 494 6.64 -31.27 7.94
CA LEU A 494 6.65 -31.98 9.20
C LEU A 494 8.02 -31.71 9.83
N HIS A 495 8.02 -31.09 11.01
CA HIS A 495 9.22 -30.51 11.60
C HIS A 495 10.22 -31.56 12.15
N THR A 496 9.79 -32.79 12.31
CA THR A 496 10.67 -33.86 12.79
C THR A 496 10.66 -35.08 11.85
N LYS A 497 11.76 -35.85 11.86
CA LYS A 497 11.89 -37.07 11.06
C LYS A 497 10.87 -38.11 11.50
N GLU A 498 10.64 -38.21 12.81
CA GLU A 498 9.70 -39.14 13.41
C GLU A 498 8.24 -38.85 13.01
N GLU A 499 7.83 -37.58 13.01
CA GLU A 499 6.49 -37.19 12.54
C GLU A 499 6.28 -37.54 11.06
N ARG A 500 7.31 -37.37 10.23
CA ARG A 500 7.26 -37.71 8.81
C ARG A 500 7.13 -39.23 8.58
N GLU A 501 7.89 -40.04 9.29
CA GLU A 501 7.83 -41.51 9.22
C GLU A 501 6.48 -42.01 9.71
N GLN A 502 5.94 -41.46 10.78
CA GLN A 502 4.61 -41.81 11.29
C GLN A 502 3.50 -41.47 10.30
N ALA A 503 3.51 -40.24 9.75
CA ALA A 503 2.51 -39.79 8.77
C ALA A 503 2.55 -40.63 7.49
N LEU A 504 3.75 -41.00 7.01
CA LEU A 504 3.92 -41.89 5.87
C LEU A 504 3.31 -43.25 6.14
N ARG A 505 3.64 -43.84 7.29
CA ARG A 505 3.13 -45.16 7.72
C ARG A 505 1.60 -45.16 7.80
N GLU A 506 0.99 -44.17 8.47
CA GLU A 506 -0.46 -44.03 8.59
C GLU A 506 -1.12 -43.88 7.22
N THR A 507 -0.51 -43.14 6.29
CA THR A 507 -1.03 -42.96 4.94
C THR A 507 -0.94 -44.25 4.12
N ILE A 508 0.18 -44.98 4.19
CA ILE A 508 0.34 -46.28 3.54
C ILE A 508 -0.74 -47.27 4.03
N LEU A 509 -0.90 -47.39 5.36
CA LEU A 509 -1.92 -48.26 5.95
C LEU A 509 -3.32 -47.94 5.45
N LYS A 510 -3.67 -46.66 5.38
CA LYS A 510 -4.97 -46.21 4.98
C LYS A 510 -5.27 -46.45 3.50
N VAL A 511 -4.32 -46.16 2.60
CA VAL A 511 -4.48 -46.40 1.16
C VAL A 511 -4.52 -47.91 0.87
N LYS A 512 -3.66 -48.71 1.50
CA LYS A 512 -3.63 -50.18 1.33
C LYS A 512 -4.92 -50.84 1.81
N ALA A 513 -5.44 -50.45 2.99
CA ALA A 513 -6.70 -50.98 3.50
C ALA A 513 -7.89 -50.65 2.55
N SER A 514 -7.94 -49.43 2.08
CA SER A 514 -8.97 -49.02 1.11
C SER A 514 -8.85 -49.75 -0.23
N GLY A 515 -7.61 -49.99 -0.69
CA GLY A 515 -7.36 -50.74 -1.93
C GLY A 515 -7.81 -52.20 -1.80
N ILE A 516 -7.51 -52.88 -0.68
CA ILE A 516 -7.98 -54.23 -0.43
C ILE A 516 -9.50 -54.31 -0.39
N ASP A 517 -10.16 -53.37 0.30
CA ASP A 517 -11.62 -53.32 0.35
C ASP A 517 -12.24 -53.10 -1.06
N TYR A 518 -11.64 -52.21 -1.84
CA TYR A 518 -12.07 -51.95 -3.22
C TYR A 518 -11.89 -53.18 -4.14
N GLN A 519 -10.71 -53.82 -4.07
CA GLN A 519 -10.46 -55.06 -4.84
C GLN A 519 -11.37 -56.18 -4.42
N THR A 520 -11.66 -56.33 -3.12
CA THR A 520 -12.57 -57.32 -2.61
C THR A 520 -14.02 -57.14 -3.12
N MET A 521 -14.47 -55.86 -3.20
CA MET A 521 -15.80 -55.53 -3.71
C MET A 521 -15.96 -55.82 -5.22
N ASN A 522 -14.85 -55.68 -5.98
CA ASN A 522 -14.86 -55.87 -7.43
C ASN A 522 -14.33 -57.24 -7.88
N LEU A 523 -14.01 -58.14 -6.94
CA LEU A 523 -13.55 -59.50 -7.24
C LEU A 523 -14.73 -60.36 -7.76
N ASP A 524 -14.47 -61.18 -8.79
CA ASP A 524 -15.43 -62.18 -9.21
C ASP A 524 -15.75 -63.15 -8.05
N PRO A 525 -17.03 -63.35 -7.70
CA PRO A 525 -17.42 -64.22 -6.58
C PRO A 525 -16.88 -65.66 -6.70
N THR A 526 -16.46 -66.06 -7.88
CA THR A 526 -15.92 -67.40 -8.16
C THR A 526 -14.37 -67.47 -8.04
N ASP A 527 -13.67 -66.30 -7.94
CA ASP A 527 -12.21 -66.25 -7.82
C ASP A 527 -11.76 -66.45 -6.37
N MET A 528 -11.73 -67.70 -5.93
CA MET A 528 -11.26 -68.11 -4.59
C MET A 528 -9.78 -67.89 -4.38
N ALA A 529 -8.96 -67.88 -5.46
CA ALA A 529 -7.52 -67.66 -5.35
C ALA A 529 -7.22 -66.17 -5.12
N GLY A 530 -7.94 -65.27 -5.82
CA GLY A 530 -7.90 -63.83 -5.61
C GLY A 530 -8.33 -63.44 -4.19
N LEU A 531 -9.41 -64.04 -3.70
CA LEU A 531 -9.91 -63.77 -2.35
C LEU A 531 -8.88 -64.21 -1.27
N GLN A 532 -8.26 -65.36 -1.45
CA GLN A 532 -7.28 -65.90 -0.51
C GLN A 532 -6.03 -64.98 -0.44
N LYS A 533 -5.58 -64.44 -1.58
CA LYS A 533 -4.51 -63.47 -1.67
C LYS A 533 -4.84 -62.17 -0.94
N LEU A 534 -6.03 -61.60 -1.12
CA LEU A 534 -6.47 -60.36 -0.45
C LEU A 534 -6.59 -60.56 1.07
N ILE A 535 -7.01 -61.72 1.54
CA ILE A 535 -7.04 -62.08 2.97
C ILE A 535 -5.63 -62.11 3.55
N GLU A 536 -4.67 -62.68 2.83
CA GLU A 536 -3.26 -62.71 3.26
C GLU A 536 -2.66 -61.30 3.29
N GLU A 537 -2.95 -60.47 2.31
CA GLU A 537 -2.51 -59.08 2.30
C GLU A 537 -3.11 -58.27 3.48
N ARG A 538 -4.36 -58.51 3.82
CA ARG A 538 -5.03 -57.87 4.98
C ARG A 538 -4.38 -58.31 6.31
N ARG A 539 -4.03 -59.59 6.47
CA ARG A 539 -3.31 -60.08 7.66
C ARG A 539 -1.90 -59.50 7.79
N LYS A 540 -1.22 -59.26 6.67
CA LYS A 540 0.08 -58.60 6.68
C LYS A 540 -0.01 -57.14 7.12
N LEU A 541 -1.13 -56.48 6.80
CA LEU A 541 -1.40 -55.10 7.18
C LEU A 541 -1.57 -54.93 8.70
N GLU A 542 -2.20 -55.90 9.37
CA GLU A 542 -2.41 -55.89 10.83
C GLU A 542 -1.11 -56.04 11.64
N ASN A 543 -0.03 -56.46 10.98
CA ASN A 543 1.30 -56.68 11.59
C ASN A 543 2.31 -55.58 11.19
N LEU A 544 1.93 -54.56 10.47
CA LEU A 544 2.71 -53.39 10.11
C LEU A 544 2.47 -52.26 11.11
#